data_7d9d27d8e6bb18ca8eff334add32de83
#
_entry.id   7d9d27d8e6bb18ca8eff334add32de83
#
_cell.length_a   1.000
_cell.length_b   1.000
_cell.length_c   1.000
_cell.angle_alpha   90.00
_cell.angle_beta   90.00
_cell.angle_gamma   90.00
#
_symmetry.space_group_name_H-M   'P 1'
#
loop_
_entity.id
_entity.type
_entity.pdbx_description
1 polymer ?
#
loop_
_entity_poly.entity_id
_entity_poly.type
_entity_poly.pdbx_seq_one_letter_code
_entity_poly.pdbx_strand_id
1 'polypeptide(L)'
;MIIRALPVAGIGAVSLVNWVSAWQLLMTPYYITKPFVLLGLILYLVLRVPLTPTRLPFLLGLVFSLLGDVFLIPKGTRWFLVGMGAFSITQLMYIWGFNISMPSIPVMVVGVALFIAGVILIHLVVNRFAESSSINKAILPYLKGYSTLILAMSISALLCLARPAWPDQAAAMAGIGGILFFLSDGMIGLDKLDRRLPKFRFWVIFTYHLAQFLIVAAVIQLPG
;
A
#
# COMPACT_ATOMS: atom_id res chain seq x y z
N MET A 1 -2.85 24.90 18.22
CA MET A 1 -2.13 23.61 18.28
C MET A 1 -3.08 22.42 18.49
N ILE A 2 -4.04 22.49 19.40
CA ILE A 2 -4.99 21.41 19.74
C ILE A 2 -5.86 20.96 18.56
N ILE A 3 -6.44 21.87 17.77
CA ILE A 3 -7.32 21.55 16.63
C ILE A 3 -6.58 20.79 15.51
N ARG A 4 -5.24 20.94 15.41
CA ARG A 4 -4.44 20.22 14.41
C ARG A 4 -4.05 18.80 14.81
N ALA A 5 -4.14 18.46 16.11
CA ALA A 5 -3.81 17.13 16.64
C ALA A 5 -5.04 16.20 16.72
N LEU A 6 -6.25 16.74 16.79
CA LEU A 6 -7.50 15.99 16.90
C LEU A 6 -7.71 14.93 15.80
N PRO A 7 -7.50 15.25 14.50
CA PRO A 7 -7.68 14.25 13.44
C PRO A 7 -6.69 13.09 13.57
N VAL A 8 -5.44 13.38 13.91
CA VAL A 8 -4.39 12.35 14.07
C VAL A 8 -4.70 11.42 15.24
N ALA A 9 -5.14 11.97 16.37
CA ALA A 9 -5.54 11.17 17.53
C ALA A 9 -6.75 10.27 17.22
N GLY A 10 -7.75 10.80 16.49
CA GLY A 10 -8.93 10.04 16.07
C GLY A 10 -8.57 8.89 15.12
N ILE A 11 -7.74 9.16 14.10
CA ILE A 11 -7.27 8.13 13.19
C ILE A 11 -6.47 7.06 13.96
N GLY A 12 -5.58 7.48 14.87
CA GLY A 12 -4.81 6.59 15.73
C GLY A 12 -5.70 5.68 16.60
N ALA A 13 -6.74 6.24 17.22
CA ALA A 13 -7.69 5.47 18.03
C ALA A 13 -8.45 4.42 17.20
N VAL A 14 -8.97 4.80 16.02
CA VAL A 14 -9.64 3.87 15.10
C VAL A 14 -8.68 2.78 14.62
N SER A 15 -7.43 3.13 14.30
CA SER A 15 -6.40 2.16 13.92
C SER A 15 -6.10 1.16 15.04
N LEU A 16 -5.98 1.62 16.29
CA LEU A 16 -5.75 0.75 17.45
C LEU A 16 -6.92 -0.22 17.63
N VAL A 17 -8.16 0.25 17.55
CA VAL A 17 -9.35 -0.63 17.63
C VAL A 17 -9.30 -1.67 16.50
N ASN A 18 -8.97 -1.27 15.29
CA ASN A 18 -8.86 -2.18 14.15
C ASN A 18 -7.75 -3.24 14.37
N TRP A 19 -6.57 -2.84 14.82
CA TRP A 19 -5.43 -3.74 15.07
C TRP A 19 -5.71 -4.73 16.20
N VAL A 20 -6.29 -4.26 17.33
CA VAL A 20 -6.71 -5.14 18.43
C VAL A 20 -7.77 -6.13 17.94
N SER A 21 -8.75 -5.66 17.15
CA SER A 21 -9.79 -6.52 16.58
C SER A 21 -9.20 -7.58 15.64
N ALA A 22 -8.23 -7.21 14.82
CA ALA A 22 -7.51 -8.15 13.94
C ALA A 22 -6.70 -9.19 14.74
N TRP A 23 -6.04 -8.76 15.81
CA TRP A 23 -5.28 -9.63 16.70
C TRP A 23 -6.17 -10.63 17.45
N GLN A 24 -7.31 -10.16 17.97
CA GLN A 24 -8.27 -10.96 18.72
C GLN A 24 -9.28 -11.70 17.83
N LEU A 25 -9.21 -11.53 16.50
CA LEU A 25 -10.11 -12.13 15.51
C LEU A 25 -11.59 -11.68 15.68
N LEU A 26 -11.81 -10.47 16.19
CA LEU A 26 -13.12 -9.84 16.31
C LEU A 26 -13.53 -9.27 14.93
N MET A 27 -14.23 -10.07 14.13
CA MET A 27 -14.48 -9.75 12.71
C MET A 27 -15.39 -8.54 12.49
N THR A 28 -16.44 -8.35 13.31
CA THR A 28 -17.37 -7.24 13.15
C THR A 28 -16.68 -5.87 13.33
N PRO A 29 -16.03 -5.56 14.47
CA PRO A 29 -15.32 -4.28 14.61
C PRO A 29 -14.15 -4.16 13.62
N TYR A 30 -13.47 -5.25 13.26
CA TYR A 30 -12.41 -5.23 12.25
C TYR A 30 -12.91 -4.71 10.89
N TYR A 31 -14.01 -5.26 10.37
CA TYR A 31 -14.55 -4.85 9.07
C TYR A 31 -15.19 -3.46 9.09
N ILE A 32 -15.79 -3.05 10.22
CA ILE A 32 -16.36 -1.72 10.38
C ILE A 32 -15.26 -0.67 10.42
N THR A 33 -14.23 -0.86 11.25
CA THR A 33 -13.22 0.18 11.49
C THR A 33 -12.20 0.31 10.35
N LYS A 34 -11.98 -0.74 9.55
CA LYS A 34 -11.01 -0.77 8.47
C LYS A 34 -11.15 0.41 7.48
N PRO A 35 -12.30 0.71 6.87
CA PRO A 35 -12.45 1.82 5.94
C PRO A 35 -12.32 3.20 6.60
N PHE A 36 -12.62 3.32 7.90
CA PHE A 36 -12.55 4.61 8.59
C PHE A 36 -11.12 5.11 8.77
N VAL A 37 -10.12 4.23 8.82
CA VAL A 37 -8.71 4.64 8.87
C VAL A 37 -8.33 5.36 7.59
N LEU A 38 -8.67 4.80 6.42
CA LEU A 38 -8.39 5.42 5.12
C LEU A 38 -9.20 6.69 4.92
N LEU A 39 -10.47 6.69 5.30
CA LEU A 39 -11.30 7.89 5.25
C LEU A 39 -10.70 9.02 6.10
N GLY A 40 -10.21 8.69 7.30
CA GLY A 40 -9.50 9.63 8.16
C GLY A 40 -8.24 10.20 7.51
N LEU A 41 -7.43 9.34 6.84
CA LEU A 41 -6.22 9.78 6.12
C LEU A 41 -6.55 10.67 4.92
N ILE A 42 -7.60 10.36 4.16
CA ILE A 42 -8.11 11.19 3.06
C ILE A 42 -8.49 12.58 3.59
N LEU A 43 -9.33 12.63 4.62
CA LEU A 43 -9.75 13.89 5.24
C LEU A 43 -8.54 14.66 5.80
N TYR A 44 -7.62 13.97 6.47
CA TYR A 44 -6.41 14.59 7.01
C TYR A 44 -5.55 15.22 5.90
N LEU A 45 -5.32 14.52 4.79
CA LEU A 45 -4.56 15.04 3.65
C LEU A 45 -5.23 16.30 3.06
N VAL A 46 -6.53 16.24 2.78
CA VAL A 46 -7.29 17.35 2.15
C VAL A 46 -7.36 18.58 3.06
N LEU A 47 -7.51 18.37 4.38
CA LEU A 47 -7.60 19.47 5.34
C LEU A 47 -6.23 20.05 5.72
N ARG A 48 -5.15 19.30 5.51
CA ARG A 48 -3.80 19.68 5.95
C ARG A 48 -3.03 20.50 4.93
N VAL A 49 -3.19 20.19 3.65
CA VAL A 49 -2.44 20.80 2.56
C VAL A 49 -3.34 21.05 1.35
N PRO A 50 -3.10 22.14 0.57
CA PRO A 50 -3.84 22.36 -0.66
C PRO A 50 -3.60 21.21 -1.64
N LEU A 51 -4.63 20.85 -2.40
CA LEU A 51 -4.52 19.88 -3.47
C LEU A 51 -3.78 20.50 -4.66
N THR A 52 -2.57 20.04 -4.88
CA THR A 52 -1.73 20.39 -6.04
C THR A 52 -1.66 19.23 -7.02
N PRO A 53 -1.24 19.43 -8.27
CA PRO A 53 -1.00 18.34 -9.22
C PRO A 53 -0.05 17.26 -8.70
N THR A 54 0.90 17.63 -7.83
CA THR A 54 1.86 16.69 -7.22
C THR A 54 1.23 15.83 -6.12
N ARG A 55 0.18 16.30 -5.45
CA ARG A 55 -0.53 15.61 -4.35
C ARG A 55 -1.76 14.83 -4.81
N LEU A 56 -2.35 15.23 -5.94
CA LEU A 56 -3.56 14.61 -6.49
C LEU A 56 -3.43 13.09 -6.69
N PRO A 57 -2.32 12.55 -7.25
CA PRO A 57 -2.17 11.11 -7.40
C PRO A 57 -2.28 10.36 -6.06
N PHE A 58 -1.72 10.91 -4.99
CA PHE A 58 -1.78 10.27 -3.67
C PHE A 58 -3.18 10.29 -3.07
N LEU A 59 -3.94 11.37 -3.27
CA LEU A 59 -5.35 11.41 -2.88
C LEU A 59 -6.16 10.36 -3.64
N LEU A 60 -5.99 10.28 -4.96
CA LEU A 60 -6.66 9.26 -5.78
C LEU A 60 -6.25 7.84 -5.33
N GLY A 61 -4.97 7.62 -5.05
CA GLY A 61 -4.47 6.36 -4.51
C GLY A 61 -5.16 5.98 -3.19
N LEU A 62 -5.31 6.92 -2.25
CA LEU A 62 -6.04 6.69 -1.00
C LEU A 62 -7.53 6.34 -1.23
N VAL A 63 -8.19 7.02 -2.16
CA VAL A 63 -9.59 6.75 -2.51
C VAL A 63 -9.74 5.34 -3.08
N PHE A 64 -8.88 4.94 -4.03
CA PHE A 64 -8.91 3.59 -4.58
C PHE A 64 -8.48 2.53 -3.56
N SER A 65 -7.59 2.83 -2.62
CA SER A 65 -7.27 1.97 -1.49
C SER A 65 -8.50 1.75 -0.59
N LEU A 66 -9.25 2.81 -0.29
CA LEU A 66 -10.51 2.72 0.46
C LEU A 66 -11.53 1.83 -0.25
N LEU A 67 -11.70 1.99 -1.56
CA LEU A 67 -12.56 1.12 -2.37
C LEU A 67 -12.08 -0.33 -2.34
N GLY A 68 -10.77 -0.56 -2.46
CA GLY A 68 -10.17 -1.88 -2.33
C GLY A 68 -10.46 -2.52 -0.99
N ASP A 69 -10.33 -1.77 0.10
CA ASP A 69 -10.64 -2.24 1.45
C ASP A 69 -12.11 -2.68 1.59
N VAL A 70 -13.04 -1.92 1.03
CA VAL A 70 -14.48 -2.24 1.04
C VAL A 70 -14.75 -3.48 0.18
N PHE A 71 -14.18 -3.58 -1.03
CA PHE A 71 -14.38 -4.73 -1.91
C PHE A 71 -13.76 -6.03 -1.38
N LEU A 72 -12.77 -5.95 -0.49
CA LEU A 72 -12.21 -7.14 0.17
C LEU A 72 -13.02 -7.62 1.39
N ILE A 73 -14.08 -6.91 1.83
CA ILE A 73 -14.96 -7.35 2.92
C ILE A 73 -15.78 -8.59 2.53
N PRO A 74 -16.48 -8.62 1.38
CA PRO A 74 -17.23 -9.80 0.98
C PRO A 74 -16.29 -10.95 0.61
N LYS A 75 -16.73 -12.19 0.90
CA LYS A 75 -15.96 -13.39 0.57
C LYS A 75 -16.14 -13.76 -0.91
N GLY A 76 -15.14 -14.42 -1.47
CA GLY A 76 -15.21 -15.01 -2.81
C GLY A 76 -14.20 -14.41 -3.80
N THR A 77 -13.88 -15.19 -4.83
CA THR A 77 -12.85 -14.85 -5.83
C THR A 77 -13.20 -13.58 -6.61
N ARG A 78 -14.46 -13.36 -6.94
CA ARG A 78 -14.92 -12.16 -7.67
C ARG A 78 -14.59 -10.89 -6.89
N TRP A 79 -14.95 -10.83 -5.62
CA TRP A 79 -14.71 -9.66 -4.77
C TRP A 79 -13.22 -9.45 -4.51
N PHE A 80 -12.47 -10.54 -4.35
CA PHE A 80 -11.02 -10.48 -4.26
C PHE A 80 -10.40 -9.84 -5.51
N LEU A 81 -10.81 -10.24 -6.72
CA LEU A 81 -10.30 -9.68 -7.97
C LEU A 81 -10.69 -8.21 -8.16
N VAL A 82 -11.93 -7.83 -7.79
CA VAL A 82 -12.38 -6.43 -7.84
C VAL A 82 -11.57 -5.57 -6.87
N GLY A 83 -11.36 -6.03 -5.62
CA GLY A 83 -10.52 -5.35 -4.63
C GLY A 83 -9.07 -5.20 -5.11
N MET A 84 -8.50 -6.27 -5.66
CA MET A 84 -7.15 -6.25 -6.25
C MET A 84 -7.07 -5.27 -7.43
N GLY A 85 -8.12 -5.15 -8.25
CA GLY A 85 -8.23 -4.15 -9.31
C GLY A 85 -8.21 -2.72 -8.76
N ALA A 86 -8.96 -2.44 -7.70
CA ALA A 86 -8.94 -1.13 -7.03
C ALA A 86 -7.54 -0.81 -6.47
N PHE A 87 -6.89 -1.77 -5.79
CA PHE A 87 -5.53 -1.60 -5.33
C PHE A 87 -4.51 -1.46 -6.47
N SER A 88 -4.74 -2.09 -7.63
CA SER A 88 -3.89 -1.86 -8.81
C SER A 88 -3.93 -0.41 -9.28
N ILE A 89 -5.11 0.23 -9.25
CA ILE A 89 -5.24 1.66 -9.54
C ILE A 89 -4.51 2.49 -8.47
N THR A 90 -4.61 2.12 -7.19
CA THR A 90 -3.81 2.75 -6.12
C THR A 90 -2.32 2.73 -6.45
N GLN A 91 -1.79 1.57 -6.86
CA GLN A 91 -0.36 1.43 -7.18
C GLN A 91 0.04 2.31 -8.36
N LEU A 92 -0.79 2.38 -9.41
CA LEU A 92 -0.54 3.26 -10.55
C LEU A 92 -0.54 4.73 -10.16
N MET A 93 -1.48 5.15 -9.32
CA MET A 93 -1.54 6.53 -8.82
C MET A 93 -0.31 6.86 -7.97
N TYR A 94 0.11 5.95 -7.09
CA TYR A 94 1.31 6.15 -6.26
C TYR A 94 2.59 6.15 -7.10
N ILE A 95 2.71 5.27 -8.12
CA ILE A 95 3.83 5.31 -9.08
C ILE A 95 3.88 6.69 -9.74
N TRP A 96 2.76 7.20 -10.23
CA TRP A 96 2.70 8.55 -10.81
C TRP A 96 3.15 9.60 -9.81
N GLY A 97 2.60 9.61 -8.59
CA GLY A 97 2.93 10.57 -7.55
C GLY A 97 4.40 10.53 -7.11
N PHE A 98 4.99 9.34 -6.96
CA PHE A 98 6.40 9.21 -6.59
C PHE A 98 7.35 9.68 -7.70
N ASN A 99 6.96 9.62 -8.96
CA ASN A 99 7.80 9.96 -10.12
C ASN A 99 7.59 11.40 -10.62
N ILE A 100 7.30 12.37 -9.75
CA ILE A 100 7.17 13.80 -10.08
C ILE A 100 8.47 14.45 -10.57
N SER A 101 9.61 13.82 -10.28
CA SER A 101 10.93 14.21 -10.80
C SER A 101 11.73 12.96 -11.14
N MET A 102 12.62 13.08 -12.13
CA MET A 102 13.49 11.97 -12.52
C MET A 102 14.72 11.91 -11.61
N PRO A 103 15.17 10.72 -11.19
CA PRO A 103 16.45 10.55 -10.55
C PRO A 103 17.57 10.63 -11.61
N SER A 104 18.83 10.68 -11.17
CA SER A 104 19.96 10.60 -12.09
C SER A 104 19.98 9.26 -12.86
N ILE A 105 20.58 9.26 -14.07
CA ILE A 105 20.64 8.08 -14.93
C ILE A 105 21.23 6.85 -14.21
N PRO A 106 22.35 6.94 -13.46
CA PRO A 106 22.86 5.78 -12.72
C PRO A 106 21.86 5.20 -11.73
N VAL A 107 21.14 6.05 -10.99
CA VAL A 107 20.12 5.64 -10.02
C VAL A 107 18.93 4.98 -10.73
N MET A 108 18.53 5.51 -11.87
CA MET A 108 17.46 4.92 -12.68
C MET A 108 17.85 3.52 -13.19
N VAL A 109 19.09 3.33 -13.66
CA VAL A 109 19.60 2.03 -14.09
C VAL A 109 19.57 1.02 -12.94
N VAL A 110 20.02 1.42 -11.74
CA VAL A 110 19.93 0.55 -10.54
C VAL A 110 18.48 0.22 -10.22
N GLY A 111 17.57 1.20 -10.27
CA GLY A 111 16.14 0.96 -10.04
C GLY A 111 15.53 -0.04 -11.02
N VAL A 112 15.84 0.08 -12.30
CA VAL A 112 15.39 -0.86 -13.35
C VAL A 112 15.98 -2.25 -13.11
N ALA A 113 17.27 -2.36 -12.79
CA ALA A 113 17.90 -3.64 -12.49
C ALA A 113 17.25 -4.33 -11.28
N LEU A 114 17.00 -3.60 -10.19
CA LEU A 114 16.30 -4.12 -9.02
C LEU A 114 14.87 -4.54 -9.34
N PHE A 115 14.16 -3.78 -10.20
CA PHE A 115 12.82 -4.13 -10.65
C PHE A 115 12.83 -5.44 -11.43
N ILE A 116 13.70 -5.59 -12.43
CA ILE A 116 13.80 -6.81 -13.23
C ILE A 116 14.14 -8.02 -12.35
N ALA A 117 15.16 -7.90 -11.49
CA ALA A 117 15.55 -8.96 -10.57
C ALA A 117 14.41 -9.34 -9.60
N GLY A 118 13.70 -8.34 -9.08
CA GLY A 118 12.56 -8.54 -8.20
C GLY A 118 11.37 -9.21 -8.89
N VAL A 119 11.06 -8.83 -10.13
CA VAL A 119 10.01 -9.49 -10.94
C VAL A 119 10.34 -10.95 -11.15
N ILE A 120 11.58 -11.26 -11.56
CA ILE A 120 12.02 -12.65 -11.75
C ILE A 120 11.86 -13.43 -10.45
N LEU A 121 12.37 -12.90 -9.34
CA LEU A 121 12.30 -13.56 -8.03
C LEU A 121 10.85 -13.80 -7.60
N ILE A 122 9.98 -12.79 -7.66
CA ILE A 122 8.57 -12.90 -7.28
C ILE A 122 7.88 -13.96 -8.13
N HIS A 123 8.09 -13.96 -9.45
CA HIS A 123 7.44 -14.93 -10.33
C HIS A 123 7.94 -16.35 -10.08
N LEU A 124 9.23 -16.55 -9.78
CA LEU A 124 9.76 -17.84 -9.37
C LEU A 124 9.14 -18.33 -8.05
N VAL A 125 9.05 -17.46 -7.05
CA VAL A 125 8.43 -17.76 -5.74
C VAL A 125 6.95 -18.10 -5.91
N VAL A 126 6.20 -17.29 -6.66
CA VAL A 126 4.76 -17.53 -6.94
C VAL A 126 4.56 -18.86 -7.66
N ASN A 127 5.37 -19.17 -8.69
CA ASN A 127 5.29 -20.44 -9.39
C ASN A 127 5.56 -21.62 -8.45
N ARG A 128 6.66 -21.54 -7.68
CA ARG A 128 7.08 -22.60 -6.76
C ARG A 128 6.02 -22.93 -5.71
N PHE A 129 5.39 -21.90 -5.13
CA PHE A 129 4.33 -22.10 -4.14
C PHE A 129 3.00 -22.51 -4.78
N ALA A 130 2.69 -22.04 -5.98
CA ALA A 130 1.47 -22.41 -6.69
C ALA A 130 1.41 -23.91 -7.06
N GLU A 131 2.57 -24.56 -7.27
CA GLU A 131 2.64 -26.00 -7.53
C GLU A 131 2.07 -26.86 -6.39
N SER A 132 2.29 -26.42 -5.13
CA SER A 132 1.88 -27.14 -3.93
C SER A 132 0.68 -26.51 -3.21
N SER A 133 0.00 -25.55 -3.84
CA SER A 133 -1.14 -24.85 -3.26
C SER A 133 -2.46 -25.30 -3.86
N SER A 134 -3.55 -25.08 -3.13
CA SER A 134 -4.93 -25.29 -3.58
C SER A 134 -5.49 -24.16 -4.45
N ILE A 135 -4.65 -23.17 -4.82
CA ILE A 135 -5.07 -22.00 -5.56
C ILE A 135 -5.70 -22.35 -6.92
N ASN A 136 -6.81 -21.68 -7.25
CA ASN A 136 -7.31 -21.73 -8.62
C ASN A 136 -6.28 -21.09 -9.57
N LYS A 137 -5.67 -21.92 -10.44
CA LYS A 137 -4.60 -21.49 -11.35
C LYS A 137 -5.03 -20.35 -12.29
N ALA A 138 -6.31 -20.17 -12.53
CA ALA A 138 -6.84 -19.06 -13.34
C ALA A 138 -6.56 -17.68 -12.74
N ILE A 139 -6.31 -17.57 -11.42
CA ILE A 139 -5.98 -16.29 -10.78
C ILE A 139 -4.47 -15.98 -10.75
N LEU A 140 -3.61 -16.95 -11.08
CA LEU A 140 -2.15 -16.76 -11.04
C LEU A 140 -1.64 -15.61 -11.91
N PRO A 141 -2.12 -15.40 -13.16
CA PRO A 141 -1.70 -14.27 -13.97
C PRO A 141 -2.01 -12.93 -13.29
N TYR A 142 -3.19 -12.81 -12.68
CA TYR A 142 -3.59 -11.60 -11.95
C TYR A 142 -2.73 -11.36 -10.71
N LEU A 143 -2.43 -12.43 -9.95
CA LEU A 143 -1.56 -12.35 -8.79
C LEU A 143 -0.14 -11.90 -9.17
N LYS A 144 0.44 -12.45 -10.25
CA LYS A 144 1.74 -12.06 -10.77
C LYS A 144 1.77 -10.63 -11.27
N GLY A 145 0.76 -10.23 -12.06
CA GLY A 145 0.63 -8.87 -12.57
C GLY A 145 0.54 -7.85 -11.42
N TYR A 146 -0.29 -8.14 -10.43
CA TYR A 146 -0.43 -7.32 -9.22
C TYR A 146 0.89 -7.22 -8.42
N SER A 147 1.56 -8.36 -8.21
CA SER A 147 2.84 -8.38 -7.49
C SER A 147 3.93 -7.59 -8.21
N THR A 148 3.92 -7.61 -9.55
CA THR A 148 4.82 -6.80 -10.37
C THR A 148 4.53 -5.31 -10.20
N LEU A 149 3.26 -4.93 -10.17
CA LEU A 149 2.83 -3.54 -10.04
C LEU A 149 3.18 -2.96 -8.66
N ILE A 150 2.95 -3.72 -7.58
CA ILE A 150 3.31 -3.25 -6.25
C ILE A 150 4.83 -3.17 -6.05
N LEU A 151 5.60 -4.05 -6.69
CA LEU A 151 7.07 -3.94 -6.70
C LEU A 151 7.50 -2.64 -7.40
N ALA A 152 6.90 -2.30 -8.55
CA ALA A 152 7.19 -1.06 -9.27
C ALA A 152 6.89 0.17 -8.40
N MET A 153 5.76 0.17 -7.69
CA MET A 153 5.38 1.22 -6.75
C MET A 153 6.41 1.34 -5.62
N SER A 154 6.80 0.22 -5.00
CA SER A 154 7.74 0.22 -3.88
C SER A 154 9.12 0.71 -4.29
N ILE A 155 9.61 0.32 -5.46
CA ILE A 155 10.87 0.83 -6.02
C ILE A 155 10.74 2.33 -6.34
N SER A 156 9.62 2.78 -6.92
CA SER A 156 9.38 4.21 -7.17
C SER A 156 9.41 5.03 -5.88
N ALA A 157 8.84 4.50 -4.79
CA ALA A 157 8.90 5.11 -3.47
C ALA A 157 10.33 5.15 -2.90
N LEU A 158 11.10 4.08 -3.02
CA LEU A 158 12.51 4.04 -2.61
C LEU A 158 13.38 5.02 -3.39
N LEU A 159 13.13 5.15 -4.69
CA LEU A 159 13.89 6.09 -5.54
C LEU A 159 13.62 7.56 -5.19
N CYS A 160 12.61 7.88 -4.35
CA CYS A 160 12.44 9.23 -3.82
C CYS A 160 13.66 9.70 -3.02
N LEU A 161 14.41 8.79 -2.40
CA LEU A 161 15.68 9.09 -1.71
C LEU A 161 16.76 9.72 -2.61
N ALA A 162 16.65 9.55 -3.93
CA ALA A 162 17.59 10.08 -4.89
C ALA A 162 16.95 11.11 -5.84
N ARG A 163 15.76 11.64 -5.51
CA ARG A 163 15.03 12.62 -6.33
C ARG A 163 15.06 14.00 -5.68
N PRO A 164 15.55 15.04 -6.38
CA PRO A 164 15.69 16.39 -5.82
C PRO A 164 14.37 17.03 -5.33
N ALA A 165 13.23 16.62 -5.90
CA ALA A 165 11.92 17.15 -5.52
C ALA A 165 11.40 16.63 -4.17
N TRP A 166 12.08 15.63 -3.57
CA TRP A 166 11.66 15.02 -2.32
C TRP A 166 12.59 15.45 -1.17
N PRO A 167 12.09 16.16 -0.14
CA PRO A 167 12.86 16.40 1.08
C PRO A 167 13.29 15.07 1.72
N ASP A 168 14.50 15.01 2.30
CA ASP A 168 15.11 13.78 2.83
C ASP A 168 14.17 13.00 3.75
N GLN A 169 13.50 13.68 4.68
CA GLN A 169 12.55 13.05 5.59
C GLN A 169 11.33 12.50 4.87
N ALA A 170 10.78 13.23 3.91
CA ALA A 170 9.66 12.80 3.11
C ALA A 170 10.04 11.59 2.23
N ALA A 171 11.22 11.62 1.62
CA ALA A 171 11.76 10.52 0.84
C ALA A 171 11.94 9.24 1.67
N ALA A 172 12.48 9.36 2.88
CA ALA A 172 12.63 8.22 3.80
C ALA A 172 11.25 7.64 4.20
N MET A 173 10.28 8.49 4.54
CA MET A 173 8.91 8.06 4.85
C MET A 173 8.24 7.38 3.65
N ALA A 174 8.38 7.92 2.44
CA ALA A 174 7.87 7.33 1.21
C ALA A 174 8.47 5.94 0.96
N GLY A 175 9.80 5.82 1.06
CA GLY A 175 10.50 4.55 0.86
C GLY A 175 10.08 3.47 1.86
N ILE A 176 10.06 3.79 3.17
CA ILE A 176 9.60 2.87 4.21
C ILE A 176 8.12 2.51 4.00
N GLY A 177 7.28 3.50 3.66
CA GLY A 177 5.87 3.28 3.34
C GLY A 177 5.69 2.32 2.16
N GLY A 178 6.46 2.49 1.10
CA GLY A 178 6.44 1.58 -0.07
C GLY A 178 6.83 0.14 0.29
N ILE A 179 7.88 -0.05 1.10
CA ILE A 179 8.29 -1.38 1.59
C ILE A 179 7.19 -2.02 2.42
N LEU A 180 6.60 -1.29 3.37
CA LEU A 180 5.55 -1.82 4.23
C LEU A 180 4.29 -2.19 3.44
N PHE A 181 3.95 -1.41 2.41
CA PHE A 181 2.84 -1.74 1.52
C PHE A 181 3.12 -3.04 0.75
N PHE A 182 4.32 -3.18 0.19
CA PHE A 182 4.75 -4.41 -0.48
C PHE A 182 4.69 -5.63 0.45
N LEU A 183 5.14 -5.49 1.69
CA LEU A 183 5.08 -6.57 2.68
C LEU A 183 3.63 -6.94 3.04
N SER A 184 2.75 -5.95 3.22
CA SER A 184 1.33 -6.18 3.48
C SER A 184 0.68 -7.02 2.38
N ASP A 185 0.82 -6.60 1.14
CA ASP A 185 0.18 -7.27 0.02
C ASP A 185 0.88 -8.59 -0.34
N GLY A 186 2.19 -8.66 -0.13
CA GLY A 186 2.94 -9.90 -0.23
C GLY A 186 2.41 -10.98 0.72
N MET A 187 2.05 -10.62 1.96
CA MET A 187 1.40 -11.53 2.89
C MET A 187 0.03 -12.00 2.39
N ILE A 188 -0.77 -11.12 1.76
CA ILE A 188 -2.04 -11.53 1.13
C ILE A 188 -1.80 -12.53 0.00
N GLY A 189 -0.77 -12.28 -0.82
CA GLY A 189 -0.36 -13.21 -1.88
C GLY A 189 0.06 -14.58 -1.33
N LEU A 190 0.85 -14.61 -0.26
CA LEU A 190 1.24 -15.84 0.42
C LEU A 190 0.04 -16.61 1.00
N ASP A 191 -0.93 -15.92 1.59
CA ASP A 191 -2.17 -16.53 2.08
C ASP A 191 -2.95 -17.21 0.94
N LYS A 192 -2.99 -16.60 -0.24
CA LYS A 192 -3.62 -17.21 -1.43
C LYS A 192 -2.88 -18.44 -1.95
N LEU A 193 -1.61 -18.57 -1.63
CA LEU A 193 -0.76 -19.70 -1.96
C LEU A 193 -0.64 -20.72 -0.80
N ASP A 194 -1.60 -20.72 0.14
CA ASP A 194 -1.66 -21.60 1.31
C ASP A 194 -0.44 -21.45 2.26
N ARG A 195 0.20 -20.26 2.25
CA ARG A 195 1.36 -19.93 3.11
C ARG A 195 1.01 -18.84 4.13
N ARG A 196 -0.10 -19.05 4.85
CA ARG A 196 -0.60 -18.08 5.85
C ARG A 196 0.32 -18.01 7.06
N LEU A 197 0.67 -16.77 7.45
CA LEU A 197 1.44 -16.50 8.67
C LEU A 197 0.53 -16.55 9.91
N PRO A 198 1.09 -16.89 11.10
CA PRO A 198 0.38 -16.69 12.36
C PRO A 198 -0.06 -15.23 12.53
N LYS A 199 -1.26 -15.02 13.06
CA LYS A 199 -1.84 -13.67 13.19
C LYS A 199 -1.87 -12.85 11.88
N PHE A 200 -2.00 -13.54 10.75
CA PHE A 200 -1.98 -12.99 9.39
C PHE A 200 -2.75 -11.66 9.25
N ARG A 201 -4.02 -11.61 9.71
CA ARG A 201 -4.86 -10.40 9.57
C ARG A 201 -4.27 -9.19 10.27
N PHE A 202 -3.69 -9.40 11.45
CA PHE A 202 -3.04 -8.31 12.20
C PHE A 202 -1.83 -7.78 11.43
N TRP A 203 -0.92 -8.63 10.98
CA TRP A 203 0.28 -8.18 10.29
C TRP A 203 -0.03 -7.46 8.98
N VAL A 204 -0.98 -7.99 8.19
CA VAL A 204 -1.43 -7.34 6.95
C VAL A 204 -1.96 -5.93 7.24
N ILE A 205 -2.93 -5.81 8.15
CA ILE A 205 -3.58 -4.51 8.37
C ILE A 205 -2.66 -3.52 9.10
N PHE A 206 -1.79 -3.99 9.99
CA PHE A 206 -0.82 -3.17 10.70
C PHE A 206 0.20 -2.56 9.73
N THR A 207 0.85 -3.39 8.89
CA THR A 207 1.82 -2.91 7.90
C THR A 207 1.18 -2.04 6.84
N TYR A 208 -0.04 -2.35 6.40
CA TYR A 208 -0.80 -1.55 5.45
C TYR A 208 -1.15 -0.16 6.00
N HIS A 209 -1.72 -0.08 7.20
CA HIS A 209 -2.05 1.21 7.81
C HIS A 209 -0.78 2.05 8.03
N LEU A 210 0.29 1.44 8.53
CA LEU A 210 1.55 2.13 8.74
C LEU A 210 2.15 2.64 7.42
N ALA A 211 2.05 1.85 6.34
CA ALA A 211 2.43 2.26 5.00
C ALA A 211 1.67 3.51 4.54
N GLN A 212 0.34 3.49 4.67
CA GLN A 212 -0.52 4.61 4.28
C GLN A 212 -0.25 5.87 5.13
N PHE A 213 -0.03 5.71 6.44
CA PHE A 213 0.36 6.82 7.32
C PHE A 213 1.66 7.46 6.86
N LEU A 214 2.70 6.66 6.57
CA LEU A 214 4.00 7.16 6.16
C LEU A 214 3.95 7.83 4.79
N ILE A 215 3.21 7.28 3.83
CA ILE A 215 3.02 7.89 2.52
C ILE A 215 2.31 9.24 2.66
N VAL A 216 1.22 9.32 3.44
CA VAL A 216 0.53 10.60 3.68
C VAL A 216 1.44 11.61 4.39
N ALA A 217 2.19 11.18 5.39
CA ALA A 217 3.14 12.04 6.11
C ALA A 217 4.26 12.55 5.20
N ALA A 218 4.72 11.76 4.23
CA ALA A 218 5.67 12.17 3.21
C ALA A 218 5.06 13.23 2.27
N VAL A 219 3.84 12.98 1.77
CA VAL A 219 3.15 13.86 0.81
C VAL A 219 2.83 15.24 1.39
N ILE A 220 2.53 15.32 2.68
CA ILE A 220 2.29 16.61 3.37
C ILE A 220 3.54 17.50 3.38
N GLN A 221 4.72 16.92 3.35
CA GLN A 221 5.99 17.65 3.35
C GLN A 221 6.46 18.10 1.96
N LEU A 222 5.78 17.65 0.89
CA LEU A 222 6.12 18.09 -0.45
C LEU A 222 5.85 19.60 -0.63
N PRO A 223 6.73 20.31 -1.35
CA PRO A 223 6.49 21.70 -1.70
C PRO A 223 5.16 21.84 -2.45
N GLY A 224 4.51 22.99 -2.28
CA GLY A 224 3.22 23.31 -2.90
C GLY A 224 3.29 23.55 -4.40
#